data_bb48767c34b3431c9c126dd49cf4840e
#
_entry.id   bb48767c34b3431c9c126dd49cf4840e
#
_cell.length_a   1.000
_cell.length_b   1.000
_cell.length_c   1.000
_cell.angle_alpha   90.00
_cell.angle_beta   90.00
_cell.angle_gamma   90.00
#
_symmetry.space_group_name_H-M   'P 1'
#
loop_
_entity.id
_entity.type
_entity.pdbx_description
1 polymer ?
#
loop_
_entity_poly.entity_id
_entity_poly.type
_entity_poly.pdbx_seq_one_letter_code
_entity_poly.pdbx_strand_id
1 'polypeptide(L)'
;MYKRQGHRWVVYTGTHDNPTTLGWWNALDAECRNRIATRVNGEITAPAWHLLDMAFATTAGLVIAPLQDLMHLDDRARFNTPGTSEGNWSWRLQSFDAALGNALSGYGSRGAVWGRSLAGAGSLLTR
;
A
#
# COMPACT_ATOMS: atom_id res chain seq x y z
N MET A 1 -1.74 -22.55 -8.14
CA MET A 1 -2.74 -22.41 -9.21
C MET A 1 -3.59 -21.17 -8.89
N TYR A 2 -3.16 -19.98 -9.34
CA TYR A 2 -3.95 -18.75 -9.15
C TYR A 2 -5.16 -18.83 -10.06
N LYS A 3 -6.35 -19.01 -9.48
CA LYS A 3 -7.60 -18.88 -10.22
C LYS A 3 -7.62 -17.47 -10.82
N ARG A 4 -7.95 -17.37 -12.11
CA ARG A 4 -8.16 -16.10 -12.81
C ARG A 4 -9.15 -15.25 -11.99
N GLN A 5 -8.64 -14.34 -11.19
CA GLN A 5 -9.46 -13.31 -10.57
C GLN A 5 -9.85 -12.36 -11.71
N GLY A 6 -11.12 -12.27 -12.00
CA GLY A 6 -11.62 -11.36 -13.03
C GLY A 6 -11.51 -9.90 -12.54
N HIS A 7 -11.73 -8.93 -13.43
CA HIS A 7 -11.68 -7.49 -13.14
C HIS A 7 -12.64 -6.99 -12.02
N ARG A 8 -13.51 -7.86 -11.48
CA ARG A 8 -14.48 -7.53 -10.43
C ARG A 8 -13.93 -7.68 -9.01
N TRP A 9 -12.64 -7.96 -8.85
CA TRP A 9 -12.01 -8.12 -7.54
C TRP A 9 -11.37 -6.82 -7.09
N VAL A 10 -11.34 -6.62 -5.79
CA VAL A 10 -10.61 -5.55 -5.12
C VAL A 10 -9.45 -6.19 -4.35
N VAL A 11 -8.26 -5.63 -4.48
CA VAL A 11 -7.09 -6.03 -3.71
C VAL A 11 -6.72 -4.91 -2.74
N TYR A 12 -6.51 -5.27 -1.49
CA TYR A 12 -6.02 -4.38 -0.44
C TYR A 12 -4.59 -4.78 -0.08
N THR A 13 -3.69 -3.82 0.09
CA THR A 13 -2.36 -4.08 0.69
C THR A 13 -2.45 -4.21 2.20
N GLY A 14 -3.46 -3.64 2.82
CA GLY A 14 -3.78 -3.75 4.23
C GLY A 14 -5.14 -3.15 4.53
N THR A 15 -5.68 -3.45 5.70
CA THR A 15 -6.94 -2.91 6.23
C THR A 15 -6.66 -2.16 7.53
N HIS A 16 -7.70 -1.53 8.10
CA HIS A 16 -7.60 -0.83 9.39
C HIS A 16 -7.16 -1.74 10.56
N ASP A 17 -7.37 -3.05 10.47
CA ASP A 17 -7.00 -4.01 11.52
C ASP A 17 -5.57 -4.53 11.40
N ASN A 18 -4.93 -4.30 10.27
CA ASN A 18 -3.56 -4.72 10.06
C ASN A 18 -2.57 -3.73 10.70
N PRO A 19 -1.35 -4.18 11.09
CA PRO A 19 -0.23 -3.27 11.23
C PRO A 19 -0.01 -2.49 9.92
N THR A 20 0.69 -1.36 9.99
CA THR A 20 1.21 -0.78 8.75
C THR A 20 2.18 -1.76 8.10
N THR A 21 2.35 -1.68 6.78
CA THR A 21 3.28 -2.61 6.10
C THR A 21 4.70 -2.46 6.60
N LEU A 22 5.14 -1.24 6.93
CA LEU A 22 6.45 -1.01 7.53
C LEU A 22 6.54 -1.59 8.95
N GLY A 23 5.50 -1.43 9.76
CA GLY A 23 5.46 -2.01 11.11
C GLY A 23 5.51 -3.54 11.08
N TRP A 24 4.72 -4.16 10.19
CA TRP A 24 4.79 -5.60 9.95
C TRP A 24 6.19 -6.05 9.51
N TRP A 25 6.80 -5.35 8.54
CA TRP A 25 8.14 -5.66 8.05
C TRP A 25 9.20 -5.58 9.15
N ASN A 26 9.12 -4.55 10.00
CA ASN A 26 10.05 -4.36 11.11
C ASN A 26 9.91 -5.44 12.19
N ALA A 27 8.73 -6.00 12.37
CA ALA A 27 8.47 -7.08 13.32
C ALA A 27 8.96 -8.46 12.85
N LEU A 28 9.27 -8.64 11.55
CA LEU A 28 9.83 -9.88 11.03
C LEU A 28 11.27 -10.07 11.51
N ASP A 29 11.64 -11.30 11.80
CA ASP A 29 13.04 -11.68 12.02
C ASP A 29 13.85 -11.62 10.71
N ALA A 30 15.18 -11.70 10.86
CA ALA A 30 16.09 -11.60 9.72
C ALA A 30 15.91 -12.77 8.73
N GLU A 31 15.59 -13.97 9.23
CA GLU A 31 15.39 -15.13 8.37
C GLU A 31 14.15 -14.97 7.50
N CYS A 32 13.04 -14.52 8.07
CA CYS A 32 11.81 -14.23 7.32
C CYS A 32 12.03 -13.15 6.26
N ARG A 33 12.72 -12.04 6.60
CA ARG A 33 13.04 -11.00 5.64
C ARG A 33 13.92 -11.52 4.50
N ASN A 34 14.93 -12.32 4.80
CA ASN A 34 15.81 -12.93 3.79
C ASN A 34 15.04 -13.89 2.86
N ARG A 35 14.13 -14.70 3.41
CA ARG A 35 13.28 -15.58 2.59
C ARG A 35 12.38 -14.79 1.63
N ILE A 36 11.83 -13.67 2.08
CA ILE A 36 11.01 -12.80 1.22
C ILE A 36 11.89 -12.17 0.14
N ALA A 37 13.03 -11.57 0.50
CA ALA A 37 13.98 -10.96 -0.42
C ALA A 37 14.44 -11.94 -1.50
N THR A 38 14.75 -13.18 -1.14
CA THR A 38 15.12 -14.23 -2.09
C THR A 38 13.99 -14.53 -3.08
N ARG A 39 12.74 -14.57 -2.64
CA ARG A 39 11.58 -14.85 -3.51
C ARG A 39 11.29 -13.74 -4.50
N VAL A 40 11.62 -12.51 -4.17
CA VAL A 40 11.41 -11.35 -5.06
C VAL A 40 12.67 -10.99 -5.85
N ASN A 41 13.75 -11.79 -5.73
CA ASN A 41 15.03 -11.60 -6.40
C ASN A 41 15.68 -10.23 -6.15
N GLY A 42 15.57 -9.71 -4.92
CA GLY A 42 16.15 -8.41 -4.61
C GLY A 42 15.98 -7.99 -3.16
N GLU A 43 16.73 -6.96 -2.78
CA GLU A 43 16.59 -6.31 -1.49
C GLU A 43 15.29 -5.49 -1.42
N ILE A 44 14.60 -5.59 -0.29
CA ILE A 44 13.37 -4.82 -0.04
C ILE A 44 13.71 -3.64 0.87
N THR A 45 13.93 -2.48 0.28
CA THR A 45 14.20 -1.21 0.98
C THR A 45 12.93 -0.42 1.32
N ALA A 46 11.84 -0.65 0.58
CA ALA A 46 10.56 0.03 0.75
C ALA A 46 9.42 -0.99 0.71
N PRO A 47 9.18 -1.75 1.81
CA PRO A 47 8.25 -2.89 1.82
C PRO A 47 6.82 -2.51 1.43
N ALA A 48 6.33 -1.35 1.83
CA ALA A 48 4.98 -0.90 1.47
C ALA A 48 4.83 -0.67 -0.04
N TRP A 49 5.82 -0.04 -0.67
CA TRP A 49 5.83 0.18 -2.12
C TRP A 49 6.00 -1.13 -2.89
N HIS A 50 6.81 -2.05 -2.37
CA HIS A 50 6.98 -3.36 -2.97
C HIS A 50 5.67 -4.16 -2.95
N LEU A 51 4.96 -4.18 -1.80
CA LEU A 51 3.66 -4.83 -1.68
C LEU A 51 2.62 -4.19 -2.60
N LEU A 52 2.65 -2.87 -2.76
CA LEU A 52 1.78 -2.15 -3.69
C LEU A 52 2.03 -2.54 -5.15
N ASP A 53 3.30 -2.66 -5.57
CA ASP A 53 3.65 -3.13 -6.93
C ASP A 53 3.12 -4.55 -7.17
N MET A 54 3.23 -5.44 -6.18
CA MET A 54 2.65 -6.78 -6.26
C MET A 54 1.12 -6.73 -6.40
N ALA A 55 0.46 -5.82 -5.67
CA ALA A 55 -0.99 -5.62 -5.78
C ALA A 55 -1.38 -5.08 -7.16
N PHE A 56 -0.64 -4.14 -7.70
CA PHE A 56 -0.85 -3.60 -9.05
C PHE A 56 -0.61 -4.65 -10.15
N ALA A 57 0.28 -5.60 -9.95
CA ALA A 57 0.54 -6.69 -10.90
C ALA A 57 -0.62 -7.71 -10.99
N THR A 58 -1.60 -7.65 -10.09
CA THR A 58 -2.76 -8.56 -10.13
C THR A 58 -3.74 -8.17 -11.24
N THR A 59 -4.69 -9.04 -11.56
CA THR A 59 -5.79 -8.77 -12.51
C THR A 59 -7.00 -8.09 -11.85
N ALA A 60 -6.91 -7.71 -10.57
CA ALA A 60 -7.99 -7.03 -9.86
C ALA A 60 -8.34 -5.69 -10.51
N GLY A 61 -9.62 -5.36 -10.59
CA GLY A 61 -10.07 -4.09 -11.18
C GLY A 61 -9.77 -2.86 -10.32
N LEU A 62 -9.59 -3.05 -9.02
CA LEU A 62 -9.28 -1.98 -8.07
C LEU A 62 -8.20 -2.44 -7.10
N VAL A 63 -7.24 -1.57 -6.82
CA VAL A 63 -6.22 -1.74 -5.77
C VAL A 63 -6.38 -0.60 -4.77
N ILE A 64 -6.45 -0.94 -3.49
CA ILE A 64 -6.57 0.03 -2.38
C ILE A 64 -5.38 -0.16 -1.45
N ALA A 65 -4.71 0.93 -1.12
CA ALA A 65 -3.62 0.96 -0.15
C ALA A 65 -3.91 1.98 0.95
N PRO A 66 -3.60 1.67 2.23
CA PRO A 66 -3.66 2.64 3.30
C PRO A 66 -2.72 3.81 3.05
N LEU A 67 -3.15 5.03 3.38
CA LEU A 67 -2.31 6.22 3.24
C LEU A 67 -1.03 6.11 4.07
N GLN A 68 -1.10 5.47 5.23
CA GLN A 68 0.05 5.21 6.09
C GLN A 68 1.16 4.44 5.36
N ASP A 69 0.77 3.47 4.53
CA ASP A 69 1.70 2.67 3.73
C ASP A 69 2.32 3.50 2.60
N LEU A 70 1.51 4.34 1.92
CA LEU A 70 2.01 5.25 0.89
C LEU A 70 3.00 6.27 1.44
N MET A 71 2.80 6.71 2.68
CA MET A 71 3.70 7.64 3.40
C MET A 71 4.83 6.92 4.15
N HIS A 72 4.93 5.59 4.02
CA HIS A 72 5.95 4.75 4.67
C HIS A 72 6.02 4.92 6.19
N LEU A 73 4.86 5.00 6.84
CA LEU A 73 4.75 5.17 8.28
C LEU A 73 4.76 3.82 9.01
N ASP A 74 5.37 3.81 10.19
CA ASP A 74 5.39 2.64 11.08
C ASP A 74 4.10 2.49 11.90
N ASP A 75 4.07 1.54 12.83
CA ASP A 75 2.90 1.21 13.64
C ASP A 75 2.44 2.31 14.60
N ARG A 76 3.18 3.40 14.77
CA ARG A 76 2.66 4.61 15.44
C ARG A 76 1.50 5.24 14.65
N ALA A 77 1.41 4.95 13.37
CA ALA A 77 0.30 5.36 12.51
C ALA A 77 -0.79 4.29 12.34
N ARG A 78 -0.70 3.16 13.03
CA ARG A 78 -1.71 2.10 12.96
C ARG A 78 -3.08 2.61 13.36
N PHE A 79 -4.11 2.15 12.67
CA PHE A 79 -5.47 2.63 12.86
C PHE A 79 -6.18 1.90 14.00
N ASN A 80 -6.12 0.59 13.99
CA ASN A 80 -6.79 -0.27 14.95
C ASN A 80 -5.94 -1.48 15.31
N THR A 81 -5.93 -1.82 16.60
CA THR A 81 -5.31 -3.05 17.12
C THR A 81 -6.40 -3.94 17.68
N PRO A 82 -6.79 -5.01 16.97
CA PRO A 82 -7.82 -5.93 17.45
C PRO A 82 -7.50 -6.47 18.84
N GLY A 83 -8.51 -6.56 19.69
CA GLY A 83 -8.37 -7.04 21.07
C GLY A 83 -7.89 -5.98 22.07
N THR A 84 -7.74 -4.72 21.67
CA THR A 84 -7.48 -3.60 22.58
C THR A 84 -8.65 -2.64 22.62
N SER A 85 -8.85 -1.99 23.78
CA SER A 85 -9.93 -1.01 23.98
C SER A 85 -9.49 0.45 23.85
N GLU A 86 -8.17 0.71 23.82
CA GLU A 86 -7.59 2.06 23.84
C GLU A 86 -6.66 2.29 22.65
N GLY A 87 -6.45 3.57 22.31
CA GLY A 87 -5.50 3.99 21.26
C GLY A 87 -5.98 3.76 19.81
N ASN A 88 -7.14 3.15 19.61
CA ASN A 88 -7.67 2.85 18.29
C ASN A 88 -8.37 4.06 17.66
N TRP A 89 -8.40 4.12 16.32
CA TRP A 89 -9.11 5.13 15.53
C TRP A 89 -8.67 6.58 15.79
N SER A 90 -7.48 6.76 16.36
CA SER A 90 -6.95 8.06 16.79
C SER A 90 -6.02 8.71 15.77
N TRP A 91 -5.35 7.93 14.91
CA TRP A 91 -4.43 8.47 13.93
C TRP A 91 -5.11 9.47 12.99
N ARG A 92 -4.44 10.57 12.73
CA ARG A 92 -4.87 11.61 11.78
C ARG A 92 -3.68 12.06 10.96
N LEU A 93 -3.93 12.37 9.68
CA LEU A 93 -2.97 13.08 8.85
C LEU A 93 -2.71 14.47 9.46
N GLN A 94 -1.44 14.79 9.68
CA GLN A 94 -1.05 16.03 10.38
C GLN A 94 -1.09 17.26 9.46
N SER A 95 -0.78 17.09 8.18
CA SER A 95 -0.69 18.19 7.23
C SER A 95 -0.95 17.73 5.79
N PHE A 96 -1.41 18.67 4.97
CA PHE A 96 -1.50 18.51 3.52
C PHE A 96 -0.26 19.16 2.88
N ASP A 97 0.87 18.48 2.97
CA ASP A 97 2.18 18.97 2.59
C ASP A 97 2.79 18.24 1.39
N ALA A 98 4.05 18.56 1.09
CA ALA A 98 4.79 17.92 0.00
C ALA A 98 4.97 16.41 0.20
N ALA A 99 5.05 15.93 1.44
CA ALA A 99 5.19 14.49 1.71
C ALA A 99 3.94 13.73 1.28
N LEU A 100 2.75 14.25 1.60
CA LEU A 100 1.49 13.71 1.09
C LEU A 100 1.42 13.80 -0.44
N GLY A 101 1.77 14.95 -1.02
CA GLY A 101 1.77 15.13 -2.47
C GLY A 101 2.67 14.12 -3.18
N ASN A 102 3.85 13.87 -2.65
CA ASN A 102 4.79 12.88 -3.18
C ASN A 102 4.24 11.44 -3.05
N ALA A 103 3.63 11.10 -1.93
CA ALA A 103 3.02 9.78 -1.72
C ALA A 103 1.89 9.51 -2.73
N LEU A 104 1.00 10.46 -2.94
CA LEU A 104 -0.11 10.34 -3.89
C LEU A 104 0.38 10.32 -5.34
N SER A 105 1.36 11.16 -5.68
CA SER A 105 2.00 11.17 -7.01
C SER A 105 2.71 9.84 -7.29
N GLY A 106 3.42 9.30 -6.30
CA GLY A 106 4.07 7.99 -6.38
C GLY A 106 3.06 6.87 -6.61
N TYR A 107 1.93 6.90 -5.91
CA TYR A 107 0.83 5.94 -6.11
C TYR A 107 0.29 6.00 -7.54
N GLY A 108 -0.02 7.19 -8.03
CA GLY A 108 -0.52 7.38 -9.40
C GLY A 108 0.47 6.96 -10.48
N SER A 109 1.75 7.33 -10.32
CA SER A 109 2.82 6.96 -11.26
C SER A 109 3.04 5.45 -11.35
N ARG A 110 3.06 4.75 -10.21
CA ARG A 110 3.17 3.29 -10.18
C ARG A 110 1.94 2.63 -10.79
N GLY A 111 0.74 3.12 -10.49
CA GLY A 111 -0.48 2.64 -11.12
C GLY A 111 -0.44 2.78 -12.65
N ALA A 112 0.08 3.88 -13.16
CA ALA A 112 0.22 4.10 -14.60
C ALA A 112 1.19 3.11 -15.25
N VAL A 113 2.33 2.78 -14.61
CA VAL A 113 3.27 1.75 -15.09
C VAL A 113 2.58 0.39 -15.26
N TRP A 114 1.63 0.07 -14.38
CA TRP A 114 0.86 -1.18 -14.42
C TRP A 114 -0.43 -1.07 -15.26
N GLY A 115 -0.60 0.02 -16.04
CA GLY A 115 -1.78 0.24 -16.88
C GLY A 115 -3.07 0.54 -16.09
N ARG A 116 -2.95 1.01 -14.84
CA ARG A 116 -4.06 1.29 -13.92
C ARG A 116 -4.42 2.78 -13.84
N SER A 117 -4.04 3.57 -14.83
CA SER A 117 -4.51 4.95 -14.95
C SER A 117 -5.95 4.99 -15.45
N LEU A 118 -6.76 5.92 -14.93
CA LEU A 118 -8.04 6.25 -15.55
C LEU A 118 -7.77 6.81 -16.95
N ALA A 119 -8.06 6.03 -17.97
CA ALA A 119 -8.06 6.54 -19.33
C ALA A 119 -9.10 7.68 -19.39
N GLY A 120 -8.65 8.93 -19.51
CA GLY A 120 -9.52 10.10 -19.65
C GLY A 120 -9.52 11.11 -18.50
N ALA A 121 -8.74 10.96 -17.43
CA ALA A 121 -8.63 11.98 -16.38
C ALA A 121 -8.01 13.31 -16.87
N GLY A 122 -7.44 13.36 -18.07
CA GLY A 122 -6.93 14.58 -18.71
C GLY A 122 -7.99 15.47 -19.36
N SER A 123 -9.26 15.05 -19.43
CA SER A 123 -10.30 15.81 -20.15
C SER A 123 -11.35 16.48 -19.24
N LEU A 124 -11.27 16.32 -17.92
CA LEU A 124 -12.25 16.89 -16.99
C LEU A 124 -11.83 18.22 -16.35
N LEU A 125 -10.63 18.73 -16.64
CA LEU A 125 -10.13 20.01 -16.12
C LEU A 125 -10.20 21.17 -17.14
N THR A 126 -10.84 20.98 -18.28
CA THR A 126 -11.08 22.04 -19.25
C THR A 126 -12.55 22.11 -19.65
N ARG A 127 -13.43 22.38 -18.69
CA ARG A 127 -14.74 22.97 -18.94
C ARG A 127 -15.12 23.90 -17.80
#